data_c9a15f444cd565e32704cde50e38b544
#
_entry.id   c9a15f444cd565e32704cde50e38b544
#
_cell.length_a   1.000
_cell.length_b   1.000
_cell.length_c   1.000
_cell.angle_alpha   90.00
_cell.angle_beta   90.00
_cell.angle_gamma   90.00
#
_symmetry.space_group_name_H-M   'P 1'
#
loop_
_entity.id
_entity.type
_entity.pdbx_description
1 polymer ?
#
loop_
_entity_poly.entity_id
_entity_poly.type
_entity_poly.pdbx_seq_one_letter_code
_entity_poly.pdbx_strand_id
1 'polypeptide(L)'
;FHSEIALMCDLTICSEDAVIYDLHYDIGSVPGDGIHSCFQELLGVKRAAYALLTGEAINAETMLRYGMVNEVVPKAKLIERAYKLADHIMLQPRVTRRLTTQIVRRPWRQRITNDLDGGFGIQMFGQLAKGKAYHARDHIGGLGAYVRQGRKNNFD
;
A
#
# COMPACT_ATOMS: atom_id res chain seq x y z
N PHE A 1 3.00 7.80 -1.75
CA PHE A 1 4.12 7.54 -0.84
C PHE A 1 3.57 6.96 0.47
N HIS A 2 4.09 5.81 0.91
CA HIS A 2 3.65 5.12 2.13
C HIS A 2 2.16 4.74 2.15
N SER A 3 1.63 4.26 1.04
CA SER A 3 0.26 3.74 0.94
C SER A 3 0.02 2.58 1.91
N GLU A 4 1.07 1.83 2.22
CA GLU A 4 1.07 0.71 3.15
C GLU A 4 0.60 1.12 4.55
N ILE A 5 0.88 2.34 5.00
CA ILE A 5 0.42 2.83 6.32
C ILE A 5 -1.12 2.82 6.38
N ALA A 6 -1.79 3.32 5.34
CA ALA A 6 -3.24 3.32 5.27
C ALA A 6 -3.81 1.91 5.11
N LEU A 7 -3.17 1.08 4.28
CA LEU A 7 -3.61 -0.30 4.00
C LEU A 7 -3.43 -1.26 5.19
N MET A 8 -2.45 -1.01 6.05
CA MET A 8 -2.20 -1.80 7.27
C MET A 8 -3.07 -1.36 8.45
N CYS A 9 -3.90 -0.33 8.32
CA CYS A 9 -4.91 -0.01 9.32
C CYS A 9 -5.93 -1.15 9.45
N ASP A 10 -6.55 -1.28 10.62
CA ASP A 10 -7.56 -2.33 10.86
C ASP A 10 -8.74 -2.21 9.90
N LEU A 11 -9.13 -0.98 9.58
CA LEU A 11 -10.16 -0.65 8.60
C LEU A 11 -9.65 0.47 7.69
N THR A 12 -9.87 0.31 6.40
CA THR A 12 -9.49 1.28 5.38
C THR A 12 -10.67 1.61 4.50
N ILE A 13 -11.00 2.89 4.42
CA ILE A 13 -12.02 3.44 3.52
C ILE A 13 -11.31 4.37 2.55
N CYS A 14 -11.64 4.30 1.28
CA CYS A 14 -11.09 5.23 0.30
C CYS A 14 -12.18 5.93 -0.53
N SER A 15 -11.79 7.02 -1.18
CA SER A 15 -12.65 7.69 -2.16
C SER A 15 -12.62 6.97 -3.50
N GLU A 16 -13.65 7.20 -4.31
CA GLU A 16 -13.79 6.61 -5.65
C GLU A 16 -12.66 6.99 -6.61
N ASP A 17 -11.97 8.10 -6.35
CA ASP A 17 -10.81 8.57 -7.13
C ASP A 17 -9.47 8.11 -6.56
N ALA A 18 -9.46 7.27 -5.53
CA ALA A 18 -8.22 6.78 -4.93
C ALA A 18 -7.49 5.82 -5.86
N VAL A 19 -6.18 5.98 -5.91
CA VAL A 19 -5.27 5.13 -6.67
C VAL A 19 -4.05 4.82 -5.81
N ILE A 20 -3.65 3.55 -5.78
CA ILE A 20 -2.44 3.09 -5.10
C ILE A 20 -1.53 2.42 -6.12
N TYR A 21 -0.24 2.70 -6.02
CA TYR A 21 0.80 2.04 -6.80
C TYR A 21 2.14 2.08 -6.07
N ASP A 22 3.04 1.18 -6.42
CA ASP A 22 4.41 1.18 -5.92
C ASP A 22 5.38 1.65 -6.99
N LEU A 23 6.26 2.58 -6.63
CA LEU A 23 7.25 3.16 -7.55
C LEU A 23 8.64 2.54 -7.44
N HIS A 24 8.90 1.71 -6.44
CA HIS A 24 10.25 1.26 -6.14
C HIS A 24 10.94 0.66 -7.36
N TYR A 25 10.29 -0.29 -8.01
CA TYR A 25 10.87 -0.97 -9.16
C TYR A 25 11.16 -0.02 -10.32
N ASP A 26 10.24 0.89 -10.62
CA ASP A 26 10.36 1.88 -11.70
C ASP A 26 11.53 2.86 -11.49
N ILE A 27 11.84 3.17 -10.24
CA ILE A 27 12.97 4.05 -9.89
C ILE A 27 14.26 3.28 -9.58
N GLY A 28 14.31 1.98 -9.90
CA GLY A 28 15.45 1.12 -9.64
C GLY A 28 15.72 0.90 -8.16
N SER A 29 14.68 0.93 -7.34
CA SER A 29 14.74 0.58 -5.92
C SER A 29 14.06 -0.75 -5.66
N VAL A 30 14.42 -1.40 -4.57
CA VAL A 30 13.75 -2.61 -4.11
C VAL A 30 12.61 -2.22 -3.18
N PRO A 31 11.38 -2.76 -3.33
CA PRO A 31 10.25 -2.46 -2.44
C PRO A 31 10.36 -3.25 -1.13
N GLY A 32 11.29 -2.87 -0.24
CA GLY A 32 11.62 -3.59 0.99
C GLY A 32 11.18 -2.92 2.29
N ASP A 33 10.54 -1.75 2.23
CA ASP A 33 10.14 -0.92 3.37
C ASP A 33 8.79 -1.29 4.00
N GLY A 34 8.18 -2.41 3.58
CA GLY A 34 6.91 -2.91 4.07
C GLY A 34 5.83 -3.01 3.00
N ILE A 35 5.94 -2.28 1.88
CA ILE A 35 4.94 -2.34 0.80
C ILE A 35 4.82 -3.76 0.22
N HIS A 36 5.95 -4.48 0.07
CA HIS A 36 5.96 -5.86 -0.40
C HIS A 36 5.14 -6.79 0.50
N SER A 37 5.31 -6.68 1.82
CA SER A 37 4.55 -7.48 2.79
C SER A 37 3.07 -7.13 2.76
N CYS A 38 2.75 -5.82 2.66
CA CYS A 38 1.40 -5.31 2.55
C CYS A 38 0.68 -5.84 1.30
N PHE A 39 1.31 -5.73 0.13
CA PHE A 39 0.70 -6.19 -1.11
C PHE A 39 0.55 -7.72 -1.14
N GLN A 40 1.54 -8.47 -0.66
CA GLN A 40 1.45 -9.93 -0.61
C GLN A 40 0.33 -10.43 0.28
N GLU A 41 0.11 -9.78 1.42
CA GLU A 41 -0.97 -10.14 2.34
C GLU A 41 -2.35 -9.81 1.77
N LEU A 42 -2.52 -8.64 1.17
CA LEU A 42 -3.81 -8.18 0.68
C LEU A 42 -4.18 -8.70 -0.72
N LEU A 43 -3.21 -8.86 -1.61
CA LEU A 43 -3.43 -9.25 -3.01
C LEU A 43 -3.16 -10.73 -3.26
N GLY A 44 -2.43 -11.38 -2.36
CA GLY A 44 -1.82 -12.68 -2.60
C GLY A 44 -0.59 -12.59 -3.51
N VAL A 45 0.24 -13.63 -3.48
CA VAL A 45 1.60 -13.62 -4.07
C VAL A 45 1.64 -13.21 -5.55
N LYS A 46 0.70 -13.69 -6.37
CA LYS A 46 0.74 -13.44 -7.82
C LYS A 46 0.41 -12.01 -8.20
N ARG A 47 -0.67 -11.46 -7.63
CA ARG A 47 -1.07 -10.06 -7.92
C ARG A 47 -0.07 -9.07 -7.32
N ALA A 48 0.44 -9.36 -6.11
CA ALA A 48 1.48 -8.56 -5.50
C ALA A 48 2.76 -8.53 -6.37
N ALA A 49 3.23 -9.67 -6.85
CA ALA A 49 4.39 -9.73 -7.75
C ALA A 49 4.15 -8.91 -9.02
N TYR A 50 2.96 -9.02 -9.62
CA TYR A 50 2.61 -8.24 -10.81
C TYR A 50 2.65 -6.74 -10.50
N ALA A 51 1.95 -6.27 -9.47
CA ALA A 51 1.90 -4.86 -9.10
C ALA A 51 3.29 -4.29 -8.75
N LEU A 52 4.11 -5.03 -7.99
CA LEU A 52 5.44 -4.59 -7.58
C LEU A 52 6.46 -4.56 -8.71
N LEU A 53 6.37 -5.49 -9.68
CA LEU A 53 7.31 -5.57 -10.80
C LEU A 53 6.93 -4.68 -11.98
N THR A 54 5.64 -4.36 -12.16
CA THR A 54 5.15 -3.52 -13.25
C THR A 54 4.86 -2.10 -12.81
N GLY A 55 4.74 -1.89 -11.49
CA GLY A 55 4.28 -0.64 -10.92
C GLY A 55 2.84 -0.27 -11.32
N GLU A 56 2.01 -1.23 -11.69
CA GLU A 56 0.61 -0.99 -12.11
C GLU A 56 -0.18 -0.25 -11.04
N ALA A 57 -0.95 0.73 -11.49
CA ALA A 57 -1.82 1.49 -10.62
C ALA A 57 -3.11 0.70 -10.30
N ILE A 58 -3.45 0.62 -9.03
CA ILE A 58 -4.65 -0.09 -8.54
C ILE A 58 -5.68 0.96 -8.14
N ASN A 59 -6.79 1.04 -8.87
CA ASN A 59 -7.87 1.98 -8.60
C ASN A 59 -8.79 1.51 -7.46
N ALA A 60 -9.66 2.40 -6.98
CA ALA A 60 -10.55 2.16 -5.85
C ALA A 60 -11.45 0.92 -6.04
N GLU A 61 -12.04 0.75 -7.21
CA GLU A 61 -12.88 -0.40 -7.53
C GLU A 61 -12.10 -1.72 -7.43
N THR A 62 -10.90 -1.75 -7.97
CA THR A 62 -10.01 -2.92 -7.92
C THR A 62 -9.53 -3.19 -6.49
N MET A 63 -9.21 -2.15 -5.72
CA MET A 63 -8.86 -2.29 -4.30
C MET A 63 -10.00 -2.92 -3.49
N LEU A 64 -11.23 -2.49 -3.71
CA LEU A 64 -12.40 -3.08 -3.07
C LEU A 64 -12.61 -4.54 -3.50
N ARG A 65 -12.55 -4.82 -4.79
CA ARG A 65 -12.70 -6.17 -5.36
C ARG A 65 -11.67 -7.17 -4.84
N TYR A 66 -10.45 -6.70 -4.55
CA TYR A 66 -9.37 -7.54 -4.02
C TYR A 66 -9.29 -7.56 -2.50
N GLY A 67 -10.13 -6.79 -1.81
CA GLY A 67 -10.14 -6.75 -0.35
C GLY A 67 -9.00 -5.92 0.25
N MET A 68 -8.38 -5.04 -0.52
CA MET A 68 -7.36 -4.12 -0.02
C MET A 68 -7.97 -3.01 0.83
N VAL A 69 -9.22 -2.66 0.57
CA VAL A 69 -9.99 -1.67 1.34
C VAL A 69 -11.36 -2.24 1.68
N ASN A 70 -11.96 -1.74 2.77
CA ASN A 70 -13.25 -2.21 3.25
C ASN A 70 -14.41 -1.54 2.53
N GLU A 71 -14.27 -0.26 2.18
CA GLU A 71 -15.32 0.52 1.52
C GLU A 71 -14.73 1.52 0.53
N VAL A 72 -15.48 1.79 -0.54
CA VAL A 72 -15.26 2.90 -1.45
C VAL A 72 -16.47 3.82 -1.37
N VAL A 73 -16.23 5.12 -1.16
CA VAL A 73 -17.30 6.12 -0.99
C VAL A 73 -17.00 7.37 -1.82
N PRO A 74 -18.02 8.19 -2.14
CA PRO A 74 -17.80 9.49 -2.74
C PRO A 74 -16.84 10.33 -1.90
N LYS A 75 -15.87 10.99 -2.51
CA LYS A 75 -14.83 11.79 -1.85
C LYS A 75 -15.40 12.77 -0.81
N ALA A 76 -16.51 13.43 -1.15
CA ALA A 76 -17.18 14.36 -0.25
C ALA A 76 -17.76 13.69 1.00
N LYS A 77 -17.95 12.37 1.00
CA LYS A 77 -18.50 11.59 2.10
C LYS A 77 -17.45 10.83 2.92
N LEU A 78 -16.19 10.84 2.50
CA LEU A 78 -15.14 10.01 3.07
C LEU A 78 -14.98 10.22 4.58
N ILE A 79 -14.83 11.46 5.00
CA ILE A 79 -14.61 11.79 6.42
C ILE A 79 -15.86 11.53 7.26
N GLU A 80 -17.03 11.88 6.76
CA GLU A 80 -18.31 11.58 7.43
C GLU A 80 -18.48 10.08 7.67
N ARG A 81 -18.19 9.27 6.64
CA ARG A 81 -18.28 7.81 6.74
C ARG A 81 -17.27 7.22 7.73
N ALA A 82 -16.03 7.72 7.72
CA ALA A 82 -15.00 7.28 8.65
C ALA A 82 -15.41 7.54 10.12
N TYR A 83 -15.95 8.71 10.42
CA TYR A 83 -16.44 9.02 11.76
C TYR A 83 -17.64 8.15 12.15
N LYS A 84 -18.62 7.95 11.27
CA LYS A 84 -19.76 7.04 11.55
C LYS A 84 -19.29 5.62 11.89
N LEU A 85 -18.27 5.13 11.20
CA LEU A 85 -17.71 3.81 11.48
C LEU A 85 -16.97 3.78 12.83
N ALA A 86 -16.19 4.83 13.12
CA ALA A 86 -15.51 4.98 14.40
C ALA A 86 -16.51 5.05 15.57
N ASP A 87 -17.57 5.85 15.44
CA ASP A 87 -18.64 5.97 16.45
C ASP A 87 -19.31 4.62 16.70
N HIS A 88 -19.61 3.85 15.64
CA HIS A 88 -20.17 2.53 15.77
C HIS A 88 -19.24 1.60 16.58
N ILE A 89 -17.94 1.61 16.32
CA ILE A 89 -16.95 0.84 17.08
C ILE A 89 -16.89 1.29 18.54
N MET A 90 -17.03 2.60 18.78
CA MET A 90 -16.96 3.18 20.11
C MET A 90 -18.16 2.80 21.00
N LEU A 91 -19.26 2.28 20.46
CA LEU A 91 -20.39 1.77 21.24
C LEU A 91 -20.00 0.55 22.10
N GLN A 92 -18.95 -0.18 21.74
CA GLN A 92 -18.53 -1.35 22.49
C GLN A 92 -17.68 -0.98 23.71
N PRO A 93 -17.72 -1.79 24.79
CA PRO A 93 -16.88 -1.58 25.96
C PRO A 93 -15.39 -1.47 25.59
N ARG A 94 -14.67 -0.60 26.30
CA ARG A 94 -13.23 -0.37 26.04
C ARG A 94 -12.40 -1.67 26.04
N VAL A 95 -12.69 -2.59 26.95
CA VAL A 95 -11.96 -3.87 27.05
C VAL A 95 -12.20 -4.71 25.79
N THR A 96 -13.45 -4.79 25.33
CA THR A 96 -13.82 -5.53 24.10
C THR A 96 -13.07 -4.97 22.89
N ARG A 97 -13.10 -3.63 22.69
CA ARG A 97 -12.41 -2.97 21.59
C ARG A 97 -10.90 -3.27 21.60
N ARG A 98 -10.25 -3.11 22.76
CA ARG A 98 -8.80 -3.35 22.89
C ARG A 98 -8.40 -4.79 22.62
N LEU A 99 -9.15 -5.76 23.15
CA LEU A 99 -8.83 -7.18 22.96
C LEU A 99 -9.13 -7.63 21.53
N THR A 100 -10.24 -7.18 20.95
CA THR A 100 -10.54 -7.44 19.54
C THR A 100 -9.44 -6.88 18.62
N THR A 101 -9.00 -5.64 18.84
CA THR A 101 -7.89 -5.05 18.07
C THR A 101 -6.61 -5.88 18.18
N GLN A 102 -6.29 -6.46 19.34
CA GLN A 102 -5.12 -7.34 19.47
C GLN A 102 -5.24 -8.61 18.62
N ILE A 103 -6.45 -9.17 18.53
CA ILE A 103 -6.72 -10.39 17.74
C ILE A 103 -6.65 -10.07 16.25
N VAL A 104 -7.34 -9.03 15.78
CA VAL A 104 -7.41 -8.70 14.35
C VAL A 104 -6.06 -8.24 13.78
N ARG A 105 -5.21 -7.62 14.61
CA ARG A 105 -3.85 -7.21 14.21
C ARG A 105 -2.80 -8.31 14.26
N ARG A 106 -3.14 -9.49 14.76
CA ARG A 106 -2.16 -10.58 14.93
C ARG A 106 -1.51 -11.00 13.60
N PRO A 107 -2.25 -11.17 12.49
CA PRO A 107 -1.63 -11.51 11.19
C PRO A 107 -0.62 -10.45 10.74
N TRP A 108 -0.97 -9.16 10.82
CA TRP A 108 -0.07 -8.06 10.49
C TRP A 108 1.20 -8.06 11.33
N ARG A 109 1.09 -8.26 12.65
CA ARG A 109 2.26 -8.31 13.53
C ARG A 109 3.20 -9.46 13.14
N GLN A 110 2.65 -10.64 12.89
CA GLN A 110 3.44 -11.80 12.47
C GLN A 110 4.13 -11.55 11.13
N ARG A 111 3.40 -10.98 10.18
CA ARG A 111 3.93 -10.67 8.85
C ARG A 111 5.09 -9.68 8.91
N ILE A 112 4.88 -8.55 9.57
CA ILE A 112 5.91 -7.50 9.70
C ILE A 112 7.14 -8.00 10.46
N THR A 113 6.95 -8.73 11.56
CA THR A 113 8.09 -9.26 12.34
C THR A 113 8.94 -10.23 11.51
N ASN A 114 8.32 -10.99 10.62
CA ASN A 114 9.06 -11.97 9.82
C ASN A 114 9.76 -11.36 8.60
N ASP A 115 9.20 -10.29 8.03
CA ASP A 115 9.60 -9.84 6.70
C ASP A 115 10.32 -8.49 6.68
N LEU A 116 10.03 -7.59 7.63
CA LEU A 116 10.44 -6.18 7.48
C LEU A 116 11.96 -6.01 7.52
N ASP A 117 12.63 -6.62 8.47
CA ASP A 117 14.09 -6.48 8.62
C ASP A 117 14.83 -7.04 7.40
N GLY A 118 14.40 -8.23 6.92
CA GLY A 118 14.95 -8.85 5.72
C GLY A 118 14.67 -8.03 4.46
N GLY A 119 13.45 -7.56 4.29
CA GLY A 119 13.02 -6.71 3.17
C GLY A 119 13.81 -5.41 3.12
N PHE A 120 13.90 -4.71 4.25
CA PHE A 120 14.64 -3.46 4.36
C PHE A 120 16.14 -3.66 4.11
N GLY A 121 16.73 -4.74 4.62
CA GLY A 121 18.13 -5.10 4.36
C GLY A 121 18.41 -5.29 2.87
N ILE A 122 17.54 -6.01 2.14
CA ILE A 122 17.63 -6.21 0.70
C ILE A 122 17.47 -4.88 -0.05
N GLN A 123 16.53 -4.03 0.35
CA GLN A 123 16.35 -2.68 -0.22
C GLN A 123 17.61 -1.84 -0.06
N MET A 124 18.20 -1.80 1.13
CA MET A 124 19.42 -1.05 1.40
C MET A 124 20.61 -1.59 0.60
N PHE A 125 20.77 -2.91 0.53
CA PHE A 125 21.79 -3.52 -0.32
C PHE A 125 21.58 -3.15 -1.79
N GLY A 126 20.35 -3.23 -2.30
CA GLY A 126 20.02 -2.82 -3.67
C GLY A 126 20.36 -1.36 -3.95
N GLN A 127 20.12 -0.45 -3.00
CA GLN A 127 20.50 0.96 -3.14
C GLN A 127 22.01 1.15 -3.23
N LEU A 128 22.79 0.39 -2.48
CA LEU A 128 24.26 0.45 -2.54
C LEU A 128 24.80 -0.21 -3.83
N ALA A 129 24.24 -1.35 -4.22
CA ALA A 129 24.71 -2.16 -5.35
C ALA A 129 24.40 -1.53 -6.72
N LYS A 130 23.32 -0.77 -6.87
CA LYS A 130 22.95 -0.17 -8.17
C LYS A 130 23.94 0.89 -8.67
N GLY A 131 24.86 1.37 -7.81
CA GLY A 131 25.90 2.34 -8.15
C GLY A 131 25.40 3.74 -8.49
N LYS A 132 26.35 4.65 -8.74
CA LYS A 132 26.06 6.06 -9.06
C LYS A 132 25.48 6.29 -10.46
N ALA A 133 25.60 5.30 -11.35
CA ALA A 133 25.18 5.42 -12.75
C ALA A 133 23.65 5.32 -12.95
N TYR A 134 22.92 4.81 -11.98
CA TYR A 134 21.47 4.69 -12.08
C TYR A 134 20.78 5.87 -11.39
N HIS A 135 20.34 6.84 -12.15
CA HIS A 135 19.47 7.90 -11.67
C HIS A 135 18.08 7.72 -12.31
N ALA A 136 17.08 7.47 -11.51
CA ALA A 136 15.69 7.37 -11.96
C ALA A 136 15.26 8.57 -12.82
N ARG A 137 15.85 9.75 -12.57
CA ARG A 137 15.60 10.98 -13.33
C ARG A 137 15.99 10.87 -14.80
N ASP A 138 17.00 10.08 -15.12
CA ASP A 138 17.53 9.93 -16.48
C ASP A 138 16.64 9.00 -17.33
N HIS A 139 15.88 8.13 -16.70
CA HIS A 139 15.03 7.15 -17.39
C HIS A 139 13.55 7.56 -17.52
N ILE A 140 13.04 8.38 -16.62
CA ILE A 140 11.61 8.74 -16.58
C ILE A 140 11.33 10.25 -16.52
N GLY A 141 12.29 11.08 -16.89
CA GLY A 141 12.10 12.55 -16.88
C GLY A 141 11.90 13.15 -15.49
N GLY A 142 12.20 12.36 -14.45
CA GLY A 142 12.04 12.72 -13.05
C GLY A 142 10.70 12.27 -12.45
N LEU A 143 10.76 11.89 -11.19
CA LEU A 143 9.60 11.38 -10.41
C LEU A 143 8.37 12.30 -10.51
N GLY A 144 8.59 13.63 -10.50
CA GLY A 144 7.52 14.61 -10.59
C GLY A 144 6.85 14.72 -11.96
N ALA A 145 7.53 14.37 -13.05
CA ALA A 145 6.94 14.32 -14.38
C ALA A 145 6.08 13.05 -14.54
N TYR A 146 6.58 11.93 -14.06
CA TYR A 146 5.89 10.65 -14.09
C TYR A 146 4.57 10.66 -13.30
N VAL A 147 4.58 11.21 -12.08
CA VAL A 147 3.38 11.37 -11.26
C VAL A 147 2.38 12.35 -11.88
N ARG A 148 2.86 13.43 -12.55
CA ARG A 148 1.99 14.44 -13.18
C ARG A 148 1.36 14.00 -14.49
N GLN A 149 1.97 13.07 -15.22
CA GLN A 149 1.42 12.61 -16.52
C GLN A 149 0.27 11.62 -16.39
N GLY A 150 -0.11 11.22 -15.15
CA GLY A 150 -1.06 10.15 -14.93
C GLY A 150 -0.56 8.85 -15.60
N ARG A 151 -0.37 7.79 -14.86
CA ARG A 151 0.03 6.52 -15.46
C ARG A 151 -0.98 6.13 -16.54
N LYS A 152 -0.60 6.25 -17.79
CA LYS A 152 -1.17 5.40 -18.83
C LYS A 152 -0.55 4.03 -18.63
N ASN A 153 -1.36 3.00 -18.50
CA ASN A 153 -0.89 1.63 -18.49
C ASN A 153 -0.02 1.43 -19.73
N ASN A 154 1.27 1.13 -19.55
CA ASN A 154 2.19 0.88 -20.66
C ASN A 154 1.94 -0.45 -21.37
N PHE A 155 0.80 -1.10 -21.09
CA PHE A 155 0.43 -2.41 -21.60
C PHE A 155 -0.91 -2.40 -22.38
N ASP A 156 -1.48 -1.19 -22.66
CA ASP A 156 -2.61 -1.01 -23.57
C ASP A 156 -2.14 -0.78 -25.01
#